data_ccc14c83d778e183605393f9fd929b3f
#
_entry.id   ccc14c83d778e183605393f9fd929b3f
#
_cell.length_a   1.000
_cell.length_b   1.000
_cell.length_c   1.000
_cell.angle_alpha   90.00
_cell.angle_beta   90.00
_cell.angle_gamma   90.00
#
_symmetry.space_group_name_H-M   'P 1'
#
loop_
_entity.id
_entity.type
_entity.pdbx_description
1 polymer ?
#
loop_
_entity_poly.entity_id
_entity_poly.type
_entity_poly.pdbx_seq_one_letter_code
_entity_poly.pdbx_strand_id
1 'polypeptide(L)'
;MEKKKEDVVQDLNERVKDMKSYQAEAKLSIKTGNEPQVYDVEVWYNKPSYYRVNLKNAKKDQSQIILRNDEGVFVLTPSLNKSFRFQSDWPQNSSQAYLYESLVRDILNDKDRSFKKTDKYYVFETKTNYHHQNMLPKQQITFNKKDLSPVSVKLMDNDQNVLVQVDFSKVKFDAKFDKGAFDTKQNMSRAQVDIQTTAQQEKPFAVLYPSDTPQGMTLKEEKEFNTDNGKRNILTYTGNKKSFTLIQEKAKVAPTIATQSVSGEPVDLGFAIGALTKDSVTWSHNGVEYMLVSKELKQEELLMVARSVTQKQVK
;
A
#
# COMPACT_ATOMS: atom_id res chain seq x y z
N MET A 1 22.91 -15.86 -28.43
CA MET A 1 23.57 -16.29 -27.19
C MET A 1 22.58 -16.03 -26.03
N GLU A 2 22.28 -17.02 -25.21
CA GLU A 2 21.39 -16.81 -24.05
C GLU A 2 22.08 -15.96 -22.99
N LYS A 3 21.39 -14.91 -22.51
CA LYS A 3 21.91 -14.02 -21.46
C LYS A 3 22.09 -14.75 -20.14
N LYS A 4 23.18 -14.49 -19.46
CA LYS A 4 23.45 -14.96 -18.09
C LYS A 4 22.75 -14.06 -17.06
N LYS A 5 22.68 -14.51 -15.82
CA LYS A 5 22.05 -13.74 -14.72
C LYS A 5 22.58 -12.30 -14.65
N GLU A 6 23.88 -12.12 -14.65
CA GLU A 6 24.49 -10.79 -14.50
C GLU A 6 24.24 -9.88 -15.71
N ASP A 7 24.15 -10.43 -16.92
CA ASP A 7 23.79 -9.66 -18.12
C ASP A 7 22.35 -9.09 -17.97
N VAL A 8 21.41 -9.92 -17.49
CA VAL A 8 20.02 -9.49 -17.28
C VAL A 8 19.94 -8.45 -16.17
N VAL A 9 20.68 -8.63 -15.08
CA VAL A 9 20.76 -7.66 -13.98
C VAL A 9 21.29 -6.31 -14.47
N GLN A 10 22.32 -6.32 -15.30
CA GLN A 10 22.85 -5.11 -15.92
C GLN A 10 21.82 -4.45 -16.84
N ASP A 11 21.15 -5.21 -17.70
CA ASP A 11 20.10 -4.69 -18.58
C ASP A 11 18.96 -4.03 -17.80
N LEU A 12 18.51 -4.64 -16.68
CA LEU A 12 17.49 -4.07 -15.80
C LEU A 12 17.94 -2.75 -15.18
N ASN A 13 19.19 -2.70 -14.72
CA ASN A 13 19.78 -1.48 -14.15
C ASN A 13 19.89 -0.36 -15.21
N GLU A 14 20.34 -0.70 -16.42
CA GLU A 14 20.40 0.25 -17.53
C GLU A 14 19.01 0.74 -17.92
N ARG A 15 18.01 -0.17 -17.98
CA ARG A 15 16.63 0.21 -18.25
C ARG A 15 16.12 1.25 -17.26
N VAL A 16 16.35 1.06 -15.96
CA VAL A 16 15.94 2.03 -14.92
C VAL A 16 16.66 3.37 -15.08
N LYS A 17 17.95 3.35 -15.42
CA LYS A 17 18.72 4.58 -15.62
C LYS A 17 18.26 5.39 -16.84
N ASP A 18 17.95 4.70 -17.93
CA ASP A 18 17.66 5.33 -19.22
C ASP A 18 16.20 5.70 -19.38
N MET A 19 15.28 4.98 -18.72
CA MET A 19 13.86 5.26 -18.85
C MET A 19 13.51 6.66 -18.30
N LYS A 20 12.73 7.39 -19.10
CA LYS A 20 12.25 8.74 -18.74
C LYS A 20 10.93 8.70 -17.99
N SER A 21 10.11 7.72 -18.31
CA SER A 21 8.76 7.58 -17.77
C SER A 21 8.23 6.17 -18.02
N TYR A 22 7.20 5.80 -17.28
CA TYR A 22 6.35 4.65 -17.63
C TYR A 22 4.94 4.79 -17.07
N GLN A 23 4.04 4.05 -17.67
CA GLN A 23 2.69 3.81 -17.20
C GLN A 23 2.46 2.31 -17.09
N ALA A 24 1.86 1.85 -16.00
CA ALA A 24 1.53 0.45 -15.80
C ALA A 24 0.12 0.29 -15.23
N GLU A 25 -0.54 -0.79 -15.62
CA GLU A 25 -1.78 -1.27 -15.02
C GLU A 25 -1.53 -2.67 -14.47
N ALA A 26 -2.06 -2.94 -13.28
CA ALA A 26 -1.89 -4.21 -12.60
C ALA A 26 -3.09 -4.54 -11.71
N LYS A 27 -3.19 -5.83 -11.34
CA LYS A 27 -4.07 -6.29 -10.26
C LYS A 27 -3.22 -6.67 -9.05
N LEU A 28 -3.58 -6.12 -7.91
CA LEU A 28 -2.99 -6.45 -6.61
C LEU A 28 -3.97 -7.34 -5.86
N SER A 29 -3.56 -8.57 -5.54
CA SER A 29 -4.34 -9.53 -4.76
C SER A 29 -3.68 -9.76 -3.42
N ILE A 30 -4.44 -9.63 -2.34
CA ILE A 30 -3.97 -9.79 -0.96
C ILE A 30 -4.76 -10.94 -0.33
N LYS A 31 -4.03 -11.99 0.08
CA LYS A 31 -4.59 -13.22 0.67
C LYS A 31 -4.47 -13.21 2.19
N THR A 32 -4.83 -12.09 2.82
CA THR A 32 -4.91 -11.98 4.27
C THR A 32 -6.37 -11.97 4.70
N GLY A 33 -6.73 -12.78 5.70
CA GLY A 33 -8.11 -12.94 6.16
C GLY A 33 -8.91 -14.01 5.38
N ASN A 34 -10.22 -14.03 5.60
CA ASN A 34 -11.11 -15.08 5.08
C ASN A 34 -11.40 -14.94 3.58
N GLU A 35 -11.29 -13.74 3.02
CA GLU A 35 -11.51 -13.48 1.60
C GLU A 35 -10.33 -12.70 1.01
N PRO A 36 -9.84 -13.07 -0.19
CA PRO A 36 -8.85 -12.28 -0.90
C PRO A 36 -9.39 -10.89 -1.22
N GLN A 37 -8.57 -9.87 -1.02
CA GLN A 37 -8.86 -8.51 -1.45
C GLN A 37 -8.15 -8.24 -2.78
N VAL A 38 -8.86 -7.63 -3.72
CA VAL A 38 -8.34 -7.32 -5.06
C VAL A 38 -8.46 -5.82 -5.32
N TYR A 39 -7.35 -5.23 -5.78
CA TYR A 39 -7.25 -3.83 -6.17
C TYR A 39 -6.81 -3.72 -7.61
N ASP A 40 -7.42 -2.81 -8.35
CA ASP A 40 -6.85 -2.32 -9.61
C ASP A 40 -5.82 -1.25 -9.28
N VAL A 41 -4.63 -1.40 -9.83
CA VAL A 41 -3.50 -0.49 -9.60
C VAL A 41 -3.12 0.16 -10.91
N GLU A 42 -3.05 1.48 -10.93
CA GLU A 42 -2.48 2.26 -12.01
C GLU A 42 -1.26 3.02 -11.51
N VAL A 43 -0.13 2.85 -12.18
CA VAL A 43 1.12 3.52 -11.85
C VAL A 43 1.53 4.44 -12.98
N TRP A 44 1.82 5.69 -12.65
CA TRP A 44 2.50 6.65 -13.51
C TRP A 44 3.81 7.07 -12.87
N TYR A 45 4.85 7.05 -13.65
CA TYR A 45 6.17 7.54 -13.27
C TYR A 45 6.70 8.49 -14.32
N ASN A 46 7.30 9.58 -13.88
CA ASN A 46 8.04 10.51 -14.73
C ASN A 46 9.29 10.99 -14.00
N LYS A 47 10.43 10.87 -14.68
CA LYS A 47 11.74 11.29 -14.15
C LYS A 47 11.75 12.78 -13.78
N PRO A 48 12.41 13.20 -12.69
CA PRO A 48 13.30 12.38 -11.88
C PRO A 48 12.61 11.58 -10.75
N SER A 49 11.44 12.02 -10.26
CA SER A 49 10.81 11.43 -9.06
C SER A 49 9.32 11.73 -8.94
N TYR A 50 8.63 11.91 -10.06
CA TYR A 50 7.19 12.08 -10.07
C TYR A 50 6.51 10.72 -10.13
N TYR A 51 5.62 10.46 -9.17
CA TYR A 51 4.85 9.22 -9.07
C TYR A 51 3.37 9.52 -8.86
N ARG A 52 2.54 8.70 -9.45
CA ARG A 52 1.12 8.60 -9.16
C ARG A 52 0.74 7.13 -9.13
N VAL A 53 0.31 6.65 -7.97
CA VAL A 53 -0.20 5.30 -7.79
C VAL A 53 -1.65 5.40 -7.37
N ASN A 54 -2.56 4.94 -8.21
CA ASN A 54 -3.98 4.85 -7.91
C ASN A 54 -4.31 3.41 -7.54
N LEU A 55 -4.82 3.21 -6.32
CA LEU A 55 -5.28 1.94 -5.77
C LEU A 55 -6.80 1.98 -5.68
N LYS A 56 -7.48 1.22 -6.54
CA LYS A 56 -8.94 1.15 -6.55
C LYS A 56 -9.40 -0.23 -6.10
N ASN A 57 -10.22 -0.29 -5.05
CA ASN A 57 -10.84 -1.54 -4.64
C ASN A 57 -11.86 -1.98 -5.70
N ALA A 58 -11.64 -3.16 -6.29
CA ALA A 58 -12.46 -3.68 -7.40
C ALA A 58 -13.95 -3.87 -7.06
N LYS A 59 -14.26 -4.12 -5.78
CA LYS A 59 -15.66 -4.39 -5.33
C LYS A 59 -16.40 -3.15 -4.79
N LYS A 60 -15.69 -2.09 -4.37
CA LYS A 60 -16.26 -1.02 -3.54
C LYS A 60 -16.16 0.37 -4.15
N ASP A 61 -15.62 0.50 -5.34
CA ASP A 61 -15.42 1.75 -6.07
C ASP A 61 -14.72 2.86 -5.24
N GLN A 62 -13.86 2.44 -4.30
CA GLN A 62 -13.09 3.31 -3.44
C GLN A 62 -11.65 3.34 -3.91
N SER A 63 -11.10 4.54 -4.07
CA SER A 63 -9.71 4.72 -4.47
C SER A 63 -8.93 5.55 -3.46
N GLN A 64 -7.65 5.24 -3.36
CA GLN A 64 -6.63 6.09 -2.75
C GLN A 64 -5.52 6.34 -3.76
N ILE A 65 -4.95 7.54 -3.74
CA ILE A 65 -3.88 7.92 -4.64
C ILE A 65 -2.66 8.29 -3.81
N ILE A 66 -1.52 7.63 -4.06
CA ILE A 66 -0.23 8.08 -3.56
C ILE A 66 0.40 8.92 -4.68
N LEU A 67 0.76 10.12 -4.36
CA LEU A 67 1.31 11.08 -5.31
C LEU A 67 2.62 11.64 -4.79
N ARG A 68 3.66 11.65 -5.63
CA ARG A 68 4.89 12.39 -5.37
C ARG A 68 5.14 13.40 -6.46
N ASN A 69 5.36 14.64 -6.07
CA ASN A 69 5.70 15.75 -6.94
C ASN A 69 6.72 16.68 -6.25
N ASP A 70 6.96 17.87 -6.81
CA ASP A 70 7.92 18.83 -6.22
C ASP A 70 7.51 19.35 -4.84
N GLU A 71 6.24 19.27 -4.49
CA GLU A 71 5.72 19.73 -3.19
C GLU A 71 5.84 18.68 -2.07
N GLY A 72 6.07 17.41 -2.42
CA GLY A 72 6.22 16.33 -1.46
C GLY A 72 5.49 15.05 -1.82
N VAL A 73 5.24 14.22 -0.82
CA VAL A 73 4.49 12.97 -0.92
C VAL A 73 3.11 13.15 -0.31
N PHE A 74 2.09 12.77 -1.07
CA PHE A 74 0.69 12.94 -0.68
C PHE A 74 -0.05 11.60 -0.72
N VAL A 75 -0.95 11.40 0.21
CA VAL A 75 -1.98 10.36 0.13
C VAL A 75 -3.33 11.05 0.02
N LEU A 76 -4.01 10.84 -1.11
CA LEU A 76 -5.31 11.40 -1.40
C LEU A 76 -6.39 10.35 -1.15
N THR A 77 -7.44 10.73 -0.43
CA THR A 77 -8.66 9.92 -0.25
C THR A 77 -9.84 10.71 -0.79
N PRO A 78 -10.13 10.58 -2.11
CA PRO A 78 -11.11 11.44 -2.79
C PRO A 78 -12.52 11.35 -2.22
N SER A 79 -12.97 10.16 -1.80
CA SER A 79 -14.28 9.95 -1.18
C SER A 79 -14.50 10.73 0.12
N LEU A 80 -13.43 11.15 0.77
CA LEU A 80 -13.47 11.90 2.03
C LEU A 80 -13.04 13.37 1.86
N ASN A 81 -12.69 13.81 0.66
CA ASN A 81 -12.06 15.11 0.41
C ASN A 81 -10.77 15.33 1.23
N LYS A 82 -10.06 14.26 1.57
CA LYS A 82 -8.87 14.32 2.42
C LYS A 82 -7.60 14.14 1.62
N SER A 83 -6.62 14.98 1.95
CA SER A 83 -5.26 14.92 1.45
C SER A 83 -4.29 15.01 2.62
N PHE A 84 -3.35 14.08 2.69
CA PHE A 84 -2.28 14.08 3.68
C PHE A 84 -0.94 14.29 3.00
N ARG A 85 -0.16 15.23 3.49
CA ARG A 85 1.20 15.51 3.04
C ARG A 85 2.20 14.97 4.02
N PHE A 86 3.15 14.18 3.52
CA PHE A 86 4.24 13.58 4.28
C PHE A 86 5.58 14.20 3.90
N GLN A 87 6.47 14.35 4.88
CA GLN A 87 7.89 14.54 4.65
C GLN A 87 8.55 13.16 4.63
N SER A 88 8.64 12.55 3.44
CA SER A 88 9.07 11.18 3.27
C SER A 88 9.91 11.01 2.01
N ASP A 89 10.83 10.05 2.03
CA ASP A 89 11.61 9.63 0.87
C ASP A 89 10.89 8.56 0.03
N TRP A 90 9.59 8.31 0.32
CA TRP A 90 8.81 7.38 -0.49
C TRP A 90 8.96 7.69 -1.99
N PRO A 91 9.14 6.70 -2.88
CA PRO A 91 9.14 5.26 -2.65
C PRO A 91 10.52 4.66 -2.35
N GLN A 92 11.54 5.48 -2.12
CA GLN A 92 12.93 5.02 -2.00
C GLN A 92 13.23 4.30 -0.66
N ASN A 93 12.45 4.59 0.38
CA ASN A 93 12.68 4.12 1.74
C ASN A 93 12.22 2.68 2.02
N SER A 94 11.46 2.06 1.12
CA SER A 94 11.01 0.67 1.26
C SER A 94 10.71 0.02 -0.09
N SER A 95 10.53 -1.29 -0.10
CA SER A 95 10.07 -2.03 -1.28
C SER A 95 8.63 -1.65 -1.64
N GLN A 96 8.36 -1.60 -2.95
CA GLN A 96 7.02 -1.38 -3.51
C GLN A 96 6.77 -2.41 -4.60
N ALA A 97 5.84 -3.33 -4.38
CA ALA A 97 5.61 -4.48 -5.26
C ALA A 97 5.10 -4.10 -6.67
N TYR A 98 4.58 -2.91 -6.84
CA TYR A 98 4.01 -2.40 -8.10
C TYR A 98 4.88 -1.32 -8.77
N LEU A 99 6.07 -0.99 -8.24
CA LEU A 99 6.97 0.01 -8.83
C LEU A 99 8.19 -0.66 -9.45
N TYR A 100 8.38 -0.42 -10.74
CA TYR A 100 9.46 -1.03 -11.53
C TYR A 100 10.85 -0.78 -10.94
N GLU A 101 11.15 0.47 -10.56
CA GLU A 101 12.44 0.84 -9.98
C GLU A 101 12.68 0.13 -8.64
N SER A 102 11.62 -0.05 -7.85
CA SER A 102 11.70 -0.75 -6.57
C SER A 102 12.04 -2.23 -6.76
N LEU A 103 11.40 -2.88 -7.73
CA LEU A 103 11.67 -4.28 -8.07
C LEU A 103 13.12 -4.48 -8.53
N VAL A 104 13.62 -3.62 -9.41
CA VAL A 104 14.99 -3.67 -9.89
C VAL A 104 15.99 -3.38 -8.77
N ARG A 105 15.71 -2.40 -7.92
CA ARG A 105 16.54 -2.06 -6.75
C ARG A 105 16.68 -3.26 -5.80
N ASP A 106 15.61 -3.96 -5.52
CA ASP A 106 15.65 -5.15 -4.65
C ASP A 106 16.51 -6.26 -5.26
N ILE A 107 16.45 -6.46 -6.59
CA ILE A 107 17.32 -7.40 -7.31
C ILE A 107 18.80 -6.98 -7.20
N LEU A 108 19.08 -5.69 -7.38
CA LEU A 108 20.47 -5.17 -7.33
C LEU A 108 21.07 -5.30 -5.92
N ASN A 109 20.26 -5.08 -4.90
CA ASN A 109 20.71 -5.08 -3.50
C ASN A 109 20.87 -6.48 -2.91
N ASP A 110 20.17 -7.48 -3.43
CA ASP A 110 20.26 -8.86 -2.92
C ASP A 110 21.37 -9.64 -3.64
N LYS A 111 22.49 -9.84 -2.96
CA LYS A 111 23.63 -10.64 -3.47
C LYS A 111 23.29 -12.11 -3.64
N ASP A 112 22.34 -12.62 -2.84
CA ASP A 112 21.90 -14.03 -2.81
C ASP A 112 20.74 -14.31 -3.75
N ARG A 113 20.36 -13.32 -4.59
CA ARG A 113 19.25 -13.46 -5.54
C ARG A 113 19.37 -14.71 -6.40
N SER A 114 18.29 -15.47 -6.51
CA SER A 114 18.20 -16.56 -7.46
C SER A 114 17.73 -16.09 -8.83
N PHE A 115 17.98 -16.90 -9.86
CA PHE A 115 17.61 -16.56 -11.24
C PHE A 115 17.23 -17.82 -12.01
N LYS A 116 16.08 -17.76 -12.67
CA LYS A 116 15.61 -18.82 -13.59
C LYS A 116 15.20 -18.19 -14.92
N LYS A 117 15.29 -18.96 -15.98
CA LYS A 117 14.85 -18.60 -17.33
C LYS A 117 13.78 -19.57 -17.77
N THR A 118 12.72 -19.06 -18.37
CA THR A 118 11.78 -19.83 -19.18
C THR A 118 11.90 -19.39 -20.64
N ASP A 119 11.08 -19.89 -21.56
CA ASP A 119 11.11 -19.46 -22.94
C ASP A 119 10.82 -17.97 -23.10
N LYS A 120 9.89 -17.44 -22.29
CA LYS A 120 9.38 -16.06 -22.41
C LYS A 120 9.84 -15.12 -21.30
N TYR A 121 10.29 -15.64 -20.14
CA TYR A 121 10.47 -14.85 -18.94
C TYR A 121 11.82 -15.04 -18.27
N TYR A 122 12.25 -14.00 -17.59
CA TYR A 122 13.26 -14.03 -16.54
C TYR A 122 12.56 -13.99 -15.19
N VAL A 123 12.96 -14.87 -14.27
CA VAL A 123 12.39 -14.99 -12.94
C VAL A 123 13.46 -14.83 -11.89
N PHE A 124 13.32 -13.85 -11.00
CA PHE A 124 14.20 -13.61 -9.87
C PHE A 124 13.48 -13.93 -8.57
N GLU A 125 14.19 -14.50 -7.61
CA GLU A 125 13.78 -14.51 -6.21
C GLU A 125 14.75 -13.66 -5.41
N THR A 126 14.21 -12.75 -4.60
CA THR A 126 14.97 -11.80 -3.80
C THR A 126 14.38 -11.66 -2.40
N LYS A 127 15.20 -11.11 -1.50
CA LYS A 127 14.74 -10.53 -0.25
C LYS A 127 13.96 -9.25 -0.54
N THR A 128 13.08 -8.89 0.36
CA THR A 128 12.33 -7.63 0.34
C THR A 128 12.95 -6.62 1.32
N ASN A 129 12.63 -5.34 1.14
CA ASN A 129 12.99 -4.28 2.07
C ASN A 129 11.73 -3.54 2.57
N TYR A 130 10.73 -4.30 2.99
CA TYR A 130 9.56 -3.73 3.67
C TYR A 130 9.89 -3.37 5.11
N HIS A 131 9.17 -2.42 5.69
CA HIS A 131 9.23 -2.11 7.12
C HIS A 131 8.92 -3.33 8.03
N HIS A 132 8.42 -4.42 7.43
CA HIS A 132 8.12 -5.72 8.08
C HIS A 132 8.69 -6.89 7.30
N GLN A 133 9.99 -6.96 7.22
CA GLN A 133 10.69 -8.05 6.56
C GLN A 133 10.27 -9.45 7.09
N ASN A 134 9.85 -9.52 8.36
CA ASN A 134 9.48 -10.79 8.99
C ASN A 134 8.19 -11.40 8.45
N MET A 135 7.25 -10.59 7.94
CA MET A 135 5.97 -11.09 7.39
C MET A 135 6.04 -11.42 5.91
N LEU A 136 6.83 -10.68 5.14
CA LEU A 136 6.97 -10.81 3.69
C LEU A 136 8.46 -10.75 3.31
N PRO A 137 9.28 -11.73 3.79
CA PRO A 137 10.74 -11.66 3.66
C PRO A 137 11.25 -11.87 2.25
N LYS A 138 10.45 -12.52 1.40
CA LYS A 138 10.86 -12.94 0.05
C LYS A 138 9.86 -12.52 -1.00
N GLN A 139 10.37 -12.30 -2.20
CA GLN A 139 9.56 -12.06 -3.38
C GLN A 139 10.09 -12.80 -4.60
N GLN A 140 9.19 -13.17 -5.49
CA GLN A 140 9.48 -13.67 -6.82
C GLN A 140 9.03 -12.63 -7.84
N ILE A 141 9.94 -12.18 -8.69
CA ILE A 141 9.69 -11.15 -9.71
C ILE A 141 9.90 -11.75 -11.08
N THR A 142 8.90 -11.63 -11.94
CA THR A 142 8.93 -12.14 -13.32
C THR A 142 8.93 -10.97 -14.29
N PHE A 143 9.89 -10.98 -15.23
CA PHE A 143 10.02 -10.01 -16.33
C PHE A 143 9.87 -10.68 -17.67
N ASN A 144 9.32 -9.95 -18.63
CA ASN A 144 9.28 -10.35 -20.02
C ASN A 144 10.69 -10.25 -20.63
N LYS A 145 11.14 -11.30 -21.32
CA LYS A 145 12.45 -11.30 -22.00
C LYS A 145 12.57 -10.27 -23.11
N LYS A 146 11.45 -9.95 -23.74
CA LYS A 146 11.42 -9.09 -24.93
C LYS A 146 11.80 -7.65 -24.63
N ASP A 147 11.27 -7.11 -23.52
CA ASP A 147 11.36 -5.67 -23.21
C ASP A 147 11.67 -5.37 -21.74
N LEU A 148 11.88 -6.40 -20.93
CA LEU A 148 12.13 -6.32 -19.50
C LEU A 148 10.97 -5.68 -18.70
N SER A 149 9.77 -5.65 -19.28
CA SER A 149 8.59 -5.22 -18.53
C SER A 149 8.24 -6.22 -17.43
N PRO A 150 7.74 -5.78 -16.27
CA PRO A 150 7.31 -6.66 -15.21
C PRO A 150 6.03 -7.40 -15.63
N VAL A 151 5.94 -8.67 -15.27
CA VAL A 151 4.79 -9.55 -15.56
C VAL A 151 4.05 -9.85 -14.27
N SER A 152 4.76 -10.30 -13.25
CA SER A 152 4.17 -10.60 -11.94
C SER A 152 5.17 -10.46 -10.80
N VAL A 153 4.64 -10.16 -9.63
CA VAL A 153 5.38 -10.17 -8.36
C VAL A 153 4.59 -10.97 -7.35
N LYS A 154 5.25 -11.89 -6.66
CA LYS A 154 4.68 -12.68 -5.57
C LYS A 154 5.47 -12.43 -4.31
N LEU A 155 4.79 -11.94 -3.26
CA LEU A 155 5.37 -11.77 -1.93
C LEU A 155 5.01 -12.97 -1.07
N MET A 156 6.00 -13.54 -0.43
CA MET A 156 5.88 -14.81 0.30
C MET A 156 6.29 -14.64 1.75
N ASP A 157 5.60 -15.39 2.62
CA ASP A 157 6.00 -15.58 4.01
C ASP A 157 7.20 -16.55 4.13
N ASN A 158 7.60 -16.83 5.37
CA ASN A 158 8.69 -17.78 5.66
C ASN A 158 8.40 -19.20 5.20
N ASP A 159 7.13 -19.59 5.12
CA ASP A 159 6.67 -20.93 4.70
C ASP A 159 6.45 -20.98 3.17
N GLN A 160 6.85 -19.93 2.45
CA GLN A 160 6.70 -19.77 1.00
C GLN A 160 5.23 -19.69 0.51
N ASN A 161 4.30 -19.37 1.40
CA ASN A 161 2.94 -19.04 1.00
C ASN A 161 2.89 -17.68 0.35
N VAL A 162 2.25 -17.57 -0.81
CA VAL A 162 2.03 -16.30 -1.49
C VAL A 162 0.92 -15.54 -0.78
N LEU A 163 1.25 -14.45 -0.12
CA LEU A 163 0.29 -13.60 0.61
C LEU A 163 -0.14 -12.38 -0.21
N VAL A 164 0.75 -11.87 -1.06
CA VAL A 164 0.46 -10.73 -1.94
C VAL A 164 0.95 -11.07 -3.34
N GLN A 165 0.14 -10.76 -4.35
CA GLN A 165 0.48 -10.95 -5.75
C GLN A 165 0.09 -9.72 -6.56
N VAL A 166 1.00 -9.28 -7.43
CA VAL A 166 0.76 -8.23 -8.42
C VAL A 166 0.88 -8.84 -9.79
N ASP A 167 -0.16 -8.74 -10.60
CA ASP A 167 -0.18 -9.18 -11.99
C ASP A 167 -0.32 -7.97 -12.91
N PHE A 168 0.72 -7.68 -13.69
CA PHE A 168 0.73 -6.56 -14.62
C PHE A 168 0.00 -6.94 -15.91
N SER A 169 -0.93 -6.10 -16.34
CA SER A 169 -1.70 -6.29 -17.58
C SER A 169 -1.20 -5.42 -18.72
N LYS A 170 -0.72 -4.22 -18.40
CA LYS A 170 -0.15 -3.29 -19.38
C LYS A 170 1.06 -2.58 -18.76
N VAL A 171 2.12 -2.47 -19.54
CA VAL A 171 3.28 -1.65 -19.20
C VAL A 171 3.74 -0.92 -20.44
N LYS A 172 3.85 0.39 -20.35
CA LYS A 172 4.31 1.26 -21.44
C LYS A 172 5.43 2.14 -20.93
N PHE A 173 6.65 1.86 -21.40
CA PHE A 173 7.80 2.74 -21.21
C PHE A 173 7.68 3.98 -22.10
N ASP A 174 8.34 5.07 -21.70
CA ASP A 174 8.33 6.37 -22.38
C ASP A 174 6.92 6.94 -22.61
N ALA A 175 6.04 6.71 -21.63
CA ALA A 175 4.70 7.26 -21.61
C ALA A 175 4.74 8.81 -21.55
N LYS A 176 3.79 9.45 -22.23
CA LYS A 176 3.63 10.90 -22.17
C LYS A 176 2.50 11.25 -21.22
N PHE A 177 2.72 12.24 -20.39
CA PHE A 177 1.74 12.74 -19.43
C PHE A 177 1.40 14.19 -19.71
N ASP A 178 0.13 14.55 -19.49
CA ASP A 178 -0.36 15.91 -19.63
C ASP A 178 0.22 16.80 -18.52
N LYS A 179 0.22 18.11 -18.78
CA LYS A 179 0.54 19.10 -17.75
C LYS A 179 -0.45 18.95 -16.58
N GLY A 180 0.06 18.82 -15.37
CA GLY A 180 -0.75 18.62 -14.17
C GLY A 180 -1.13 17.17 -13.87
N ALA A 181 -0.56 16.19 -14.60
CA ALA A 181 -0.79 14.76 -14.32
C ALA A 181 -0.44 14.36 -12.89
N PHE A 182 0.55 15.04 -12.29
CA PHE A 182 1.03 14.82 -10.92
C PHE A 182 0.62 15.93 -9.94
N ASP A 183 -0.34 16.77 -10.32
CA ASP A 183 -0.90 17.82 -9.47
C ASP A 183 -1.94 17.23 -8.50
N THR A 184 -1.84 17.59 -7.21
CA THR A 184 -2.73 17.06 -6.17
C THR A 184 -4.18 17.47 -6.39
N LYS A 185 -4.42 18.74 -6.73
CA LYS A 185 -5.76 19.28 -6.91
C LYS A 185 -6.45 18.67 -8.12
N GLN A 186 -5.74 18.53 -9.24
CA GLN A 186 -6.30 17.90 -10.44
C GLN A 186 -6.60 16.42 -10.23
N ASN A 187 -5.72 15.68 -9.56
CA ASN A 187 -5.95 14.26 -9.25
C ASN A 187 -7.15 14.09 -8.31
N MET A 188 -7.30 14.95 -7.32
CA MET A 188 -8.45 14.94 -6.42
C MET A 188 -9.75 15.23 -7.18
N SER A 189 -9.78 16.27 -8.01
CA SER A 189 -10.98 16.67 -8.76
C SER A 189 -11.42 15.60 -9.78
N ARG A 190 -10.49 14.99 -10.50
CA ARG A 190 -10.77 13.89 -11.45
C ARG A 190 -11.39 12.69 -10.74
N ALA A 191 -10.80 12.28 -9.62
CA ALA A 191 -11.29 11.14 -8.86
C ALA A 191 -12.68 11.38 -8.24
N GLN A 192 -13.04 12.61 -7.91
CA GLN A 192 -14.36 12.95 -7.39
C GLN A 192 -15.47 12.87 -8.43
N VAL A 193 -15.17 13.17 -9.70
CA VAL A 193 -16.13 13.02 -10.81
C VAL A 193 -16.55 11.55 -10.93
N ASP A 194 -15.62 10.63 -10.77
CA ASP A 194 -15.89 9.18 -10.85
C ASP A 194 -16.77 8.70 -9.68
N ILE A 195 -16.70 9.34 -8.51
CA ILE A 195 -17.47 8.96 -7.32
C ILE A 195 -18.93 9.43 -7.40
N GLN A 196 -19.20 10.56 -8.01
CA GLN A 196 -20.56 11.15 -8.09
C GLN A 196 -21.56 10.30 -8.89
N THR A 197 -21.08 9.32 -9.64
CA THR A 197 -21.92 8.43 -10.45
C THR A 197 -22.44 7.22 -9.66
N THR A 198 -21.93 6.97 -8.46
CA THR A 198 -22.33 5.85 -7.60
C THR A 198 -22.89 6.36 -6.27
N ALA A 199 -24.23 6.46 -6.16
CA ALA A 199 -24.88 6.80 -4.90
C ALA A 199 -24.61 5.68 -3.86
N GLN A 200 -23.77 5.98 -2.86
CA GLN A 200 -23.50 5.05 -1.76
C GLN A 200 -24.70 5.01 -0.80
N GLN A 201 -25.31 3.84 -0.65
CA GLN A 201 -26.18 3.57 0.49
C GLN A 201 -25.31 3.56 1.77
N GLU A 202 -25.63 4.45 2.70
CA GLU A 202 -24.97 4.49 4.01
C GLU A 202 -25.26 3.19 4.78
N LYS A 203 -24.24 2.34 4.87
CA LYS A 203 -24.29 1.18 5.77
C LYS A 203 -23.69 1.59 7.13
N PRO A 204 -24.32 1.20 8.25
CA PRO A 204 -23.67 1.36 9.55
C PRO A 204 -22.36 0.57 9.54
N PHE A 205 -21.28 1.15 10.05
CA PHE A 205 -20.03 0.42 10.14
C PHE A 205 -20.10 -0.66 11.22
N ALA A 206 -19.50 -1.81 10.94
CA ALA A 206 -19.30 -2.85 11.93
C ALA A 206 -17.92 -2.69 12.55
N VAL A 207 -17.84 -2.86 13.86
CA VAL A 207 -16.54 -2.86 14.58
C VAL A 207 -15.67 -4.01 14.07
N LEU A 208 -14.42 -3.70 13.73
CA LEU A 208 -13.43 -4.68 13.35
C LEU A 208 -12.44 -4.90 14.49
N TYR A 209 -11.99 -6.14 14.63
CA TYR A 209 -11.04 -6.55 15.64
C TYR A 209 -9.75 -7.01 14.99
N PRO A 210 -8.58 -6.75 15.61
CA PRO A 210 -7.32 -7.31 15.13
C PRO A 210 -7.35 -8.84 15.31
N SER A 211 -7.01 -9.56 14.26
CA SER A 211 -6.87 -11.02 14.28
C SER A 211 -5.48 -11.47 14.73
N ASP A 212 -4.52 -10.55 14.72
CA ASP A 212 -3.15 -10.79 15.13
C ASP A 212 -2.70 -9.69 16.11
N THR A 213 -2.26 -10.11 17.28
CA THR A 213 -1.77 -9.22 18.34
C THR A 213 -0.46 -9.75 18.91
N PRO A 214 0.40 -8.89 19.48
CA PRO A 214 1.59 -9.37 20.17
C PRO A 214 1.24 -10.42 21.23
N GLN A 215 2.14 -11.40 21.41
CA GLN A 215 1.91 -12.54 22.29
C GLN A 215 1.49 -12.10 23.70
N GLY A 216 0.44 -12.73 24.21
CA GLY A 216 -0.07 -12.50 25.56
C GLY A 216 -0.95 -11.25 25.72
N MET A 217 -1.25 -10.54 24.64
CA MET A 217 -2.18 -9.41 24.65
C MET A 217 -3.61 -9.89 24.39
N THR A 218 -4.55 -9.38 25.16
CA THR A 218 -5.98 -9.69 25.05
C THR A 218 -6.81 -8.41 25.15
N LEU A 219 -8.02 -8.45 24.62
CA LEU A 219 -8.99 -7.37 24.76
C LEU A 219 -9.37 -7.21 26.23
N LYS A 220 -9.03 -6.07 26.81
CA LYS A 220 -9.36 -5.73 28.21
C LYS A 220 -10.67 -4.95 28.32
N GLU A 221 -10.90 -4.03 27.39
CA GLU A 221 -12.02 -3.12 27.46
C GLU A 221 -12.53 -2.76 26.07
N GLU A 222 -13.84 -2.67 25.91
CA GLU A 222 -14.50 -2.13 24.74
C GLU A 222 -15.48 -1.05 25.20
N LYS A 223 -15.37 0.15 24.62
CA LYS A 223 -16.28 1.27 24.88
C LYS A 223 -16.88 1.79 23.58
N GLU A 224 -18.16 2.12 23.63
CA GLU A 224 -18.87 2.74 22.53
C GLU A 224 -19.37 4.12 22.98
N PHE A 225 -19.18 5.13 22.16
CA PHE A 225 -19.63 6.49 22.37
C PHE A 225 -20.45 6.96 21.18
N ASN A 226 -21.48 7.77 21.45
CA ASN A 226 -22.16 8.52 20.40
C ASN A 226 -21.43 9.83 20.15
N THR A 227 -21.16 10.12 18.89
CA THR A 227 -20.57 11.37 18.43
C THR A 227 -21.48 12.03 17.40
N ASP A 228 -21.20 13.27 17.02
CA ASP A 228 -21.96 13.97 15.97
C ASP A 228 -21.91 13.26 14.61
N ASN A 229 -20.91 12.39 14.40
CA ASN A 229 -20.73 11.60 13.18
C ASN A 229 -21.25 10.15 13.28
N GLY A 230 -21.94 9.82 14.34
CA GLY A 230 -22.38 8.46 14.66
C GLY A 230 -21.60 7.85 15.83
N LYS A 231 -21.36 6.55 15.77
CA LYS A 231 -20.71 5.82 16.85
C LYS A 231 -19.18 5.84 16.71
N ARG A 232 -18.50 5.99 17.85
CA ARG A 232 -17.07 5.74 18.03
C ARG A 232 -16.90 4.52 18.91
N ASN A 233 -16.12 3.56 18.46
CA ASN A 233 -15.74 2.39 19.23
C ASN A 233 -14.26 2.46 19.63
N ILE A 234 -13.97 2.12 20.87
CA ILE A 234 -12.60 2.12 21.42
C ILE A 234 -12.32 0.76 22.02
N LEU A 235 -11.33 0.05 21.45
CA LEU A 235 -10.83 -1.22 21.95
C LEU A 235 -9.50 -1.01 22.65
N THR A 236 -9.36 -1.51 23.86
CA THR A 236 -8.11 -1.49 24.63
C THR A 236 -7.61 -2.91 24.85
N TYR A 237 -6.40 -3.18 24.36
CA TYR A 237 -5.71 -4.47 24.53
C TYR A 237 -4.54 -4.31 25.51
N THR A 238 -4.36 -5.29 26.38
CA THR A 238 -3.27 -5.29 27.37
C THR A 238 -2.67 -6.67 27.52
N GLY A 239 -1.39 -6.73 27.86
CA GLY A 239 -0.66 -7.94 28.16
C GLY A 239 0.85 -7.71 28.16
N ASN A 240 1.58 -8.51 28.93
CA ASN A 240 3.05 -8.44 29.01
C ASN A 240 3.60 -7.02 29.26
N LYS A 241 2.94 -6.24 30.11
CA LYS A 241 3.28 -4.83 30.43
C LYS A 241 3.21 -3.90 29.23
N LYS A 242 2.49 -4.26 28.18
CA LYS A 242 2.21 -3.45 27.01
C LYS A 242 0.72 -3.22 26.87
N SER A 243 0.36 -2.13 26.20
CA SER A 243 -1.02 -1.83 25.84
C SER A 243 -1.09 -1.16 24.48
N PHE A 244 -2.21 -1.31 23.81
CA PHE A 244 -2.57 -0.48 22.65
C PHE A 244 -4.06 -0.18 22.66
N THR A 245 -4.42 0.90 22.00
CA THR A 245 -5.80 1.33 21.82
C THR A 245 -6.11 1.43 20.32
N LEU A 246 -7.21 0.80 19.90
CA LEU A 246 -7.75 0.92 18.55
C LEU A 246 -9.05 1.71 18.60
N ILE A 247 -9.07 2.86 17.95
CA ILE A 247 -10.23 3.74 17.82
C ILE A 247 -10.79 3.58 16.41
N GLN A 248 -12.11 3.41 16.31
CA GLN A 248 -12.84 3.28 15.06
C GLN A 248 -14.03 4.22 15.07
N GLU A 249 -14.21 5.00 14.02
CA GLU A 249 -15.38 5.86 13.88
C GLU A 249 -15.74 6.07 12.40
N LYS A 250 -16.99 6.42 12.11
CA LYS A 250 -17.41 6.76 10.76
C LYS A 250 -16.57 7.96 10.26
N ALA A 251 -15.99 7.81 9.09
CA ALA A 251 -15.18 8.87 8.50
C ALA A 251 -16.06 10.08 8.14
N LYS A 252 -15.56 11.27 8.44
CA LYS A 252 -16.20 12.52 8.09
C LYS A 252 -15.70 12.98 6.74
N VAL A 253 -16.65 13.21 5.82
CA VAL A 253 -16.33 13.86 4.54
C VAL A 253 -16.05 15.34 4.81
N ALA A 254 -14.87 15.81 4.44
CA ALA A 254 -14.55 17.23 4.57
C ALA A 254 -15.37 18.05 3.58
N PRO A 255 -15.88 19.25 3.96
CA PRO A 255 -16.70 20.08 3.06
C PRO A 255 -15.90 20.63 1.87
N THR A 256 -14.60 20.78 2.04
CA THR A 256 -13.65 21.22 1.00
C THR A 256 -12.39 20.40 1.07
N ILE A 257 -11.65 20.34 -0.03
CA ILE A 257 -10.35 19.67 -0.06
C ILE A 257 -9.38 20.45 0.84
N ALA A 258 -8.95 19.80 1.91
CA ALA A 258 -7.94 20.34 2.83
C ALA A 258 -6.76 19.37 2.91
N THR A 259 -5.55 19.90 2.78
CA THR A 259 -4.32 19.14 2.96
C THR A 259 -3.83 19.28 4.39
N GLN A 260 -3.63 18.17 5.07
CA GLN A 260 -3.06 18.08 6.40
C GLN A 260 -1.62 17.57 6.32
N SER A 261 -0.70 18.28 6.96
CA SER A 261 0.68 17.79 7.11
C SER A 261 0.73 16.73 8.21
N VAL A 262 1.34 15.60 7.90
CA VAL A 262 1.50 14.47 8.82
C VAL A 262 2.98 14.20 9.03
N SER A 263 3.40 14.15 10.29
CA SER A 263 4.74 13.68 10.67
C SER A 263 4.72 12.15 10.68
N GLY A 264 5.44 11.52 9.76
CA GLY A 264 5.52 10.08 9.64
C GLY A 264 5.70 9.64 8.19
N GLU A 265 5.43 8.38 7.95
CA GLU A 265 5.62 7.72 6.65
C GLU A 265 4.30 7.18 6.13
N PRO A 266 4.04 7.30 4.81
CA PRO A 266 2.97 6.54 4.21
C PRO A 266 3.33 5.05 4.25
N VAL A 267 2.39 4.21 4.67
CA VAL A 267 2.60 2.78 4.83
C VAL A 267 1.48 2.00 4.15
N ASP A 268 1.87 0.98 3.40
CA ASP A 268 0.94 0.06 2.76
C ASP A 268 0.48 -0.99 3.79
N LEU A 269 -0.82 -0.96 4.13
CA LEU A 269 -1.46 -1.93 5.00
C LEU A 269 -2.05 -3.12 4.20
N GLY A 270 -1.89 -3.10 2.87
CA GLY A 270 -2.46 -4.07 1.98
C GLY A 270 -3.87 -3.69 1.50
N PHE A 271 -4.76 -3.29 2.35
CA PHE A 271 -6.15 -2.87 2.05
C PHE A 271 -6.33 -1.35 2.03
N ALA A 272 -5.38 -0.59 2.55
CA ALA A 272 -5.37 0.87 2.61
C ALA A 272 -3.94 1.38 2.77
N ILE A 273 -3.73 2.64 2.44
CA ILE A 273 -2.51 3.36 2.76
C ILE A 273 -2.74 4.10 4.08
N GLY A 274 -1.91 3.80 5.06
CA GLY A 274 -1.92 4.43 6.37
C GLY A 274 -0.80 5.44 6.56
N ALA A 275 -0.88 6.18 7.66
CA ALA A 275 0.16 7.05 8.17
C ALA A 275 0.79 6.42 9.39
N LEU A 276 2.07 6.06 9.30
CA LEU A 276 2.86 5.50 10.39
C LEU A 276 3.65 6.60 11.07
N THR A 277 3.45 6.77 12.38
CA THR A 277 4.29 7.59 13.23
C THR A 277 5.10 6.73 14.20
N LYS A 278 5.81 7.34 15.12
CA LYS A 278 6.51 6.59 16.19
C LYS A 278 5.55 5.73 17.03
N ASP A 279 4.39 6.28 17.36
CA ASP A 279 3.49 5.75 18.39
C ASP A 279 2.10 5.39 17.82
N SER A 280 1.86 5.55 16.51
CA SER A 280 0.52 5.35 15.94
C SER A 280 0.54 4.91 14.47
N VAL A 281 -0.56 4.27 14.08
CA VAL A 281 -0.93 4.04 12.69
C VAL A 281 -2.36 4.54 12.50
N THR A 282 -2.58 5.40 11.51
CA THR A 282 -3.92 5.88 11.15
C THR A 282 -4.23 5.52 9.70
N TRP A 283 -5.46 5.15 9.42
CA TRP A 283 -5.91 4.85 8.05
C TRP A 283 -7.41 5.04 7.92
N SER A 284 -7.87 5.14 6.69
CA SER A 284 -9.29 5.13 6.33
C SER A 284 -9.58 3.91 5.45
N HIS A 285 -10.64 3.19 5.78
CA HIS A 285 -11.06 2.03 5.00
C HIS A 285 -12.59 1.86 5.06
N ASN A 286 -13.23 1.69 3.91
CA ASN A 286 -14.68 1.48 3.81
C ASN A 286 -15.53 2.54 4.54
N GLY A 287 -15.14 3.79 4.48
CA GLY A 287 -15.85 4.89 5.13
C GLY A 287 -15.68 4.97 6.65
N VAL A 288 -14.73 4.22 7.21
CA VAL A 288 -14.36 4.24 8.63
C VAL A 288 -12.94 4.74 8.78
N GLU A 289 -12.72 5.58 9.77
CA GLU A 289 -11.38 6.01 10.21
C GLU A 289 -10.92 5.15 11.38
N TYR A 290 -9.69 4.71 11.29
CA TYR A 290 -9.02 3.90 12.29
C TYR A 290 -7.80 4.63 12.83
N MET A 291 -7.58 4.55 14.14
CA MET A 291 -6.39 5.04 14.80
C MET A 291 -5.92 3.99 15.82
N LEU A 292 -4.74 3.44 15.58
CA LEU A 292 -4.07 2.52 16.48
C LEU A 292 -2.93 3.24 17.17
N VAL A 293 -2.94 3.27 18.50
CA VAL A 293 -1.97 4.02 19.32
C VAL A 293 -1.36 3.13 20.39
N SER A 294 -0.05 3.20 20.55
CA SER A 294 0.66 2.60 21.68
C SER A 294 1.99 3.31 21.92
N LYS A 295 2.35 3.46 23.19
CA LYS A 295 3.67 3.95 23.59
C LYS A 295 4.69 2.82 23.81
N GLU A 296 4.20 1.60 23.99
CA GLU A 296 5.02 0.44 24.33
C GLU A 296 5.29 -0.49 23.16
N LEU A 297 4.43 -0.49 22.14
CA LEU A 297 4.62 -1.30 20.93
C LEU A 297 5.67 -0.67 20.01
N LYS A 298 6.49 -1.53 19.42
CA LYS A 298 7.38 -1.12 18.32
C LYS A 298 6.56 -0.90 17.04
N GLN A 299 7.09 -0.11 16.11
CA GLN A 299 6.43 0.14 14.83
C GLN A 299 6.06 -1.14 14.07
N GLU A 300 6.90 -2.18 14.12
CA GLU A 300 6.61 -3.49 13.52
C GLU A 300 5.36 -4.14 14.13
N GLU A 301 5.24 -4.07 15.47
CA GLU A 301 4.08 -4.61 16.18
C GLU A 301 2.81 -3.81 15.88
N LEU A 302 2.91 -2.46 15.82
CA LEU A 302 1.80 -1.59 15.43
C LEU A 302 1.28 -1.93 14.03
N LEU A 303 2.17 -2.13 13.07
CA LEU A 303 1.77 -2.45 11.70
C LEU A 303 1.23 -3.88 11.56
N MET A 304 1.76 -4.84 12.30
CA MET A 304 1.19 -6.19 12.40
C MET A 304 -0.27 -6.14 12.87
N VAL A 305 -0.53 -5.41 13.95
CA VAL A 305 -1.89 -5.22 14.47
C VAL A 305 -2.77 -4.50 13.45
N ALA A 306 -2.31 -3.37 12.89
CA ALA A 306 -3.09 -2.58 11.93
C ALA A 306 -3.51 -3.40 10.69
N ARG A 307 -2.59 -4.19 10.13
CA ARG A 307 -2.86 -5.07 8.97
C ARG A 307 -3.86 -6.16 9.28
N SER A 308 -3.98 -6.56 10.53
CA SER A 308 -4.89 -7.62 10.98
C SER A 308 -6.29 -7.13 11.35
N VAL A 309 -6.56 -5.82 11.28
CA VAL A 309 -7.87 -5.22 11.57
C VAL A 309 -8.80 -5.43 10.36
N THR A 310 -9.21 -6.64 10.15
CA THR A 310 -10.03 -7.05 8.99
C THR A 310 -11.23 -7.91 9.36
N GLN A 311 -11.33 -8.38 10.60
CA GLN A 311 -12.33 -9.35 11.03
C GLN A 311 -13.46 -8.70 11.84
N LYS A 312 -14.70 -9.12 11.55
CA LYS A 312 -15.82 -8.90 12.45
C LYS A 312 -15.75 -9.91 13.57
N GLN A 313 -16.20 -9.51 14.76
CA GLN A 313 -16.34 -10.48 15.86
C GLN A 313 -17.22 -11.65 15.41
N VAL A 314 -16.66 -12.85 15.40
CA VAL A 314 -17.46 -14.08 15.25
C VAL A 314 -18.08 -14.32 16.62
N LYS A 315 -19.41 -14.18 16.72
CA LYS A 315 -20.18 -14.57 17.91
C LYS A 315 -20.18 -16.09 18.06
#